data_3fec35d8b9f545809371d5f6e21d0fa8
#
_entry.id   3fec35d8b9f545809371d5f6e21d0fa8
#
_cell.length_a   1.000
_cell.length_b   1.000
_cell.length_c   1.000
_cell.angle_alpha   90.00
_cell.angle_beta   90.00
_cell.angle_gamma   90.00
#
_symmetry.space_group_name_H-M   'P 1'
#
loop_
_entity.id
_entity.type
_entity.pdbx_description
1 polymer ?
#
loop_
_entity_poly.entity_id
_entity_poly.type
_entity_poly.pdbx_seq_one_letter_code
_entity_poly.pdbx_strand_id
1 'polypeptide(L)'
;MNKYLSMNKDEMREELSSLMAQYEAVKGRGLKLDMSRGKPDPTQLNLSMDMLSQNPYELIYSRMGTDVRNYGELAGVDEAKELFGNLLGVPMENVIMGGQSSLALMYDCVIKALVLGVYGGEKPWGQQGTIRFLCPAPGYDRHFRICQEFGIEMINIPMTPEGPDMELVRQYVESDPAVKGIWCVPKYSNPQGYTYSADTVRAFAALKPAADDFRIFWDNAYIVHGFREQDDELLNIFDACKEYGSEDMVYEYMSTSKVTFSGAGVAVLAASANNVKFLLRQMGVQTIGYDKINQIRHVHFLKDVEGVKAHMKKQADYLRPKFDYVLTALDKGLGEYGIGSWTNPNGGYFISFDGLPGTARRCVGLCADAGVKFTGAGATFPYGVDPEDKNIRIAPSFPSISDLHGSMEVFCLCQRIAALETLIAQ
;
A
#
# COMPACT_ATOMS: atom_id res chain seq x y z
N MET A 1 25.08 -20.58 -0.87
CA MET A 1 25.22 -21.97 -1.37
C MET A 1 23.82 -22.54 -1.45
N ASN A 2 23.37 -23.05 -2.59
CA ASN A 2 21.97 -23.51 -2.72
C ASN A 2 21.88 -24.97 -2.23
N LYS A 3 21.80 -25.18 -0.92
CA LYS A 3 21.89 -26.48 -0.27
C LYS A 3 20.93 -27.52 -0.89
N TYR A 4 19.65 -27.17 -1.08
CA TYR A 4 18.68 -28.12 -1.64
C TYR A 4 18.93 -28.44 -3.11
N LEU A 5 19.44 -27.49 -3.91
CA LEU A 5 19.78 -27.75 -5.31
C LEU A 5 21.02 -28.66 -5.49
N SER A 6 21.82 -28.87 -4.44
CA SER A 6 22.96 -29.76 -4.45
C SER A 6 22.65 -31.16 -3.94
N MET A 7 21.45 -31.41 -3.38
CA MET A 7 21.01 -32.70 -2.86
C MET A 7 20.45 -33.57 -3.99
N ASN A 8 20.67 -34.89 -3.86
CA ASN A 8 19.95 -35.86 -4.69
C ASN A 8 18.53 -36.10 -4.14
N LYS A 9 17.68 -36.80 -4.93
CA LYS A 9 16.25 -36.98 -4.55
C LYS A 9 16.07 -37.82 -3.26
N ASP A 10 16.96 -38.73 -2.95
CA ASP A 10 16.85 -39.56 -1.74
C ASP A 10 17.21 -38.71 -0.50
N GLU A 11 18.26 -37.90 -0.57
CA GLU A 11 18.62 -36.92 0.46
C GLU A 11 17.48 -35.91 0.69
N MET A 12 16.84 -35.41 -0.40
CA MET A 12 15.67 -34.52 -0.29
C MET A 12 14.48 -35.21 0.42
N ARG A 13 14.23 -36.50 0.17
CA ARG A 13 13.14 -37.23 0.82
C ARG A 13 13.42 -37.48 2.29
N GLU A 14 14.66 -37.76 2.68
CA GLU A 14 15.06 -37.91 4.08
C GLU A 14 14.88 -36.56 4.84
N GLU A 15 15.37 -35.46 4.26
CA GLU A 15 15.19 -34.13 4.82
C GLU A 15 13.70 -33.78 4.94
N LEU A 16 12.90 -34.01 3.90
CA LEU A 16 11.46 -33.76 3.92
C LEU A 16 10.77 -34.56 5.04
N SER A 17 11.14 -35.85 5.22
CA SER A 17 10.60 -36.68 6.32
C SER A 17 10.93 -36.11 7.70
N SER A 18 12.15 -35.63 7.89
CA SER A 18 12.57 -34.93 9.12
C SER A 18 11.78 -33.62 9.37
N LEU A 19 11.61 -32.80 8.33
CA LEU A 19 10.84 -31.54 8.44
C LEU A 19 9.35 -31.82 8.69
N MET A 20 8.76 -32.86 8.11
CA MET A 20 7.38 -33.25 8.37
C MET A 20 7.17 -33.69 9.83
N ALA A 21 8.13 -34.40 10.43
CA ALA A 21 8.06 -34.73 11.86
C ALA A 21 8.12 -33.48 12.75
N GLN A 22 8.98 -32.51 12.39
CA GLN A 22 9.02 -31.19 13.07
C GLN A 22 7.71 -30.43 12.89
N TYR A 23 7.13 -30.46 11.68
CA TYR A 23 5.87 -29.81 11.37
C TYR A 23 4.71 -30.36 12.23
N GLU A 24 4.57 -31.66 12.36
CA GLU A 24 3.55 -32.27 13.22
C GLU A 24 3.75 -31.89 14.70
N ALA A 25 4.97 -31.77 15.18
CA ALA A 25 5.26 -31.31 16.52
C ALA A 25 4.84 -29.84 16.72
N VAL A 26 5.12 -28.97 15.74
CA VAL A 26 4.72 -27.55 15.78
C VAL A 26 3.20 -27.41 15.70
N LYS A 27 2.54 -28.16 14.83
CA LYS A 27 1.07 -28.18 14.69
C LYS A 27 0.40 -28.57 16.00
N GLY A 28 0.99 -29.53 16.75
CA GLY A 28 0.52 -29.94 18.07
C GLY A 28 0.58 -28.84 19.15
N ARG A 29 1.30 -27.74 18.92
CA ARG A 29 1.38 -26.58 19.86
C ARG A 29 0.10 -25.76 19.92
N GLY A 30 -0.82 -25.90 18.94
CA GLY A 30 -2.10 -25.20 18.91
C GLY A 30 -1.97 -23.67 18.78
N LEU A 31 -1.03 -23.19 17.98
CA LEU A 31 -0.77 -21.76 17.78
C LEU A 31 -1.99 -21.04 17.20
N LYS A 32 -2.12 -19.73 17.48
CA LYS A 32 -3.15 -18.83 16.93
C LYS A 32 -2.52 -17.47 16.64
N LEU A 33 -1.73 -17.40 15.59
CA LEU A 33 -0.93 -16.23 15.21
C LEU A 33 -1.44 -15.62 13.90
N ASP A 34 -1.45 -14.28 13.77
CA ASP A 34 -1.95 -13.59 12.59
C ASP A 34 -0.90 -12.65 12.00
N MET A 35 -0.29 -13.06 10.89
CA MET A 35 0.67 -12.32 10.06
C MET A 35 0.04 -11.68 8.82
N SER A 36 -1.30 -11.72 8.68
CA SER A 36 -2.00 -11.25 7.47
C SER A 36 -2.24 -9.74 7.46
N ARG A 37 -2.07 -9.04 8.59
CA ARG A 37 -2.57 -7.70 8.79
C ARG A 37 -1.45 -6.64 8.84
N GLY A 38 -1.30 -5.89 7.74
CA GLY A 38 -0.47 -4.68 7.70
C GLY A 38 -1.20 -3.47 8.30
N LYS A 39 -1.39 -3.44 9.61
CA LYS A 39 -2.03 -2.36 10.35
C LYS A 39 -1.23 -2.05 11.63
N PRO A 40 -1.38 -0.83 12.20
CA PRO A 40 -0.82 -0.52 13.51
C PRO A 40 -1.33 -1.46 14.60
N ASP A 41 -0.45 -1.84 15.51
CA ASP A 41 -0.84 -2.54 16.73
C ASP A 41 -1.26 -1.56 17.85
N PRO A 42 -1.79 -2.05 19.00
CA PRO A 42 -2.21 -1.17 20.09
C PRO A 42 -1.10 -0.24 20.60
N THR A 43 0.15 -0.68 20.60
CA THR A 43 1.28 0.15 21.09
C THR A 43 1.53 1.32 20.13
N GLN A 44 1.49 1.08 18.83
CA GLN A 44 1.58 2.15 17.82
C GLN A 44 0.41 3.14 17.94
N LEU A 45 -0.83 2.65 18.13
CA LEU A 45 -2.00 3.51 18.31
C LEU A 45 -1.88 4.36 19.57
N ASN A 46 -1.31 3.83 20.65
CA ASN A 46 -1.10 4.56 21.89
C ASN A 46 -0.17 5.78 21.75
N LEU A 47 0.71 5.81 20.74
CA LEU A 47 1.56 6.98 20.46
C LEU A 47 0.74 8.23 20.06
N SER A 48 -0.52 8.06 19.68
CA SER A 48 -1.42 9.14 19.27
C SER A 48 -2.50 9.46 20.33
N MET A 49 -2.44 8.87 21.53
CA MET A 49 -3.51 9.04 22.55
C MET A 49 -3.71 10.48 22.99
N ASP A 50 -2.65 11.31 22.96
CA ASP A 50 -2.75 12.75 23.29
C ASP A 50 -3.74 13.50 22.37
N MET A 51 -4.04 12.98 21.18
CA MET A 51 -5.10 13.52 20.33
C MET A 51 -6.50 13.47 20.98
N LEU A 52 -6.75 12.49 21.84
CA LEU A 52 -8.05 12.30 22.48
C LEU A 52 -8.21 13.15 23.74
N SER A 53 -7.11 13.70 24.27
CA SER A 53 -7.09 14.55 25.47
C SER A 53 -7.02 16.04 25.16
N GLN A 54 -7.10 16.44 23.91
CA GLN A 54 -7.12 17.86 23.50
C GLN A 54 -8.34 18.58 24.06
N ASN A 55 -8.14 19.86 24.46
CA ASN A 55 -9.21 20.70 24.94
C ASN A 55 -10.28 20.90 23.86
N PRO A 56 -11.55 20.44 24.09
CA PRO A 56 -12.58 20.55 23.06
C PRO A 56 -12.91 21.99 22.68
N TYR A 57 -12.71 22.97 23.56
CA TYR A 57 -12.96 24.38 23.25
C TYR A 57 -11.96 24.98 22.26
N GLU A 58 -10.77 24.39 22.14
CA GLU A 58 -9.76 24.78 21.14
C GLU A 58 -10.04 24.18 19.76
N LEU A 59 -10.97 23.24 19.67
CA LEU A 59 -11.36 22.53 18.45
C LEU A 59 -12.61 23.11 17.79
N ILE A 60 -13.11 24.25 18.23
CA ILE A 60 -14.40 24.81 17.79
C ILE A 60 -14.26 25.64 16.51
N TYR A 61 -13.19 26.41 16.39
CA TYR A 61 -12.98 27.32 15.29
C TYR A 61 -11.72 27.01 14.50
N SER A 62 -11.84 27.05 13.17
CA SER A 62 -10.68 27.06 12.29
C SER A 62 -9.92 28.38 12.42
N ARG A 63 -8.71 28.41 11.89
CA ARG A 63 -7.87 29.63 11.81
C ARG A 63 -8.60 30.80 11.14
N MET A 64 -9.49 30.52 10.19
CA MET A 64 -10.30 31.54 9.48
C MET A 64 -11.60 31.89 10.20
N GLY A 65 -11.82 31.35 11.41
CA GLY A 65 -12.98 31.65 12.23
C GLY A 65 -14.26 30.87 11.87
N THR A 66 -14.15 29.84 11.03
CA THR A 66 -15.27 28.94 10.72
C THR A 66 -15.56 28.04 11.93
N ASP A 67 -16.83 28.02 12.38
CA ASP A 67 -17.29 27.06 13.38
C ASP A 67 -17.34 25.66 12.79
N VAL A 68 -16.34 24.82 13.17
CA VAL A 68 -16.13 23.49 12.56
C VAL A 68 -17.15 22.46 13.00
N ARG A 69 -18.04 22.78 13.94
CA ARG A 69 -19.15 21.92 14.37
C ARG A 69 -20.32 21.93 13.39
N ASN A 70 -20.34 22.90 12.47
CA ASN A 70 -21.43 23.10 11.52
C ASN A 70 -21.07 22.63 10.11
N TYR A 71 -22.00 22.69 9.19
CA TYR A 71 -21.81 22.40 7.77
C TYR A 71 -20.81 23.35 7.10
N GLY A 72 -20.35 23.01 5.91
CA GLY A 72 -19.49 23.83 5.08
C GLY A 72 -18.07 23.32 4.98
N GLU A 73 -17.20 24.10 4.33
CA GLU A 73 -15.80 23.76 4.04
C GLU A 73 -15.68 22.40 3.35
N LEU A 74 -16.31 22.27 2.18
CA LEU A 74 -16.35 21.00 1.42
C LEU A 74 -14.96 20.45 1.13
N ALA A 75 -13.98 21.33 0.82
CA ALA A 75 -12.60 20.96 0.60
C ALA A 75 -11.82 20.67 1.89
N GLY A 76 -12.40 20.97 3.06
CA GLY A 76 -11.74 20.90 4.36
C GLY A 76 -11.22 22.26 4.85
N VAL A 77 -10.81 22.32 6.13
CA VAL A 77 -10.30 23.54 6.75
C VAL A 77 -8.90 23.89 6.24
N ASP A 78 -8.60 25.19 6.11
CA ASP A 78 -7.37 25.67 5.47
C ASP A 78 -6.10 25.17 6.15
N GLU A 79 -6.05 25.16 7.48
CA GLU A 79 -4.89 24.67 8.22
C GLU A 79 -4.62 23.18 8.00
N ALA A 80 -5.64 22.35 7.77
CA ALA A 80 -5.44 20.95 7.42
C ALA A 80 -4.96 20.82 5.98
N LYS A 81 -5.56 21.57 5.05
CA LYS A 81 -5.09 21.58 3.65
C LYS A 81 -3.65 22.06 3.55
N GLU A 82 -3.25 23.06 4.33
CA GLU A 82 -1.88 23.57 4.37
C GLU A 82 -0.91 22.54 4.93
N LEU A 83 -1.22 21.91 6.07
CA LEU A 83 -0.39 20.86 6.67
C LEU A 83 -0.12 19.73 5.68
N PHE A 84 -1.19 19.16 5.11
CA PHE A 84 -1.07 18.02 4.22
C PHE A 84 -0.57 18.41 2.82
N GLY A 85 -0.88 19.61 2.36
CA GLY A 85 -0.29 20.17 1.14
C GLY A 85 1.22 20.32 1.26
N ASN A 86 1.72 20.88 2.36
CA ASN A 86 3.15 20.98 2.63
C ASN A 86 3.83 19.59 2.72
N LEU A 87 3.13 18.60 3.25
CA LEU A 87 3.64 17.23 3.35
C LEU A 87 3.73 16.55 1.97
N LEU A 88 2.76 16.82 1.08
CA LEU A 88 2.70 16.30 -0.29
C LEU A 88 3.48 17.17 -1.29
N GLY A 89 3.97 18.34 -0.87
CA GLY A 89 4.67 19.27 -1.73
C GLY A 89 3.76 19.95 -2.78
N VAL A 90 2.48 20.20 -2.43
CA VAL A 90 1.51 20.86 -3.30
C VAL A 90 0.86 22.06 -2.61
N PRO A 91 0.39 23.07 -3.36
CA PRO A 91 -0.38 24.19 -2.80
C PRO A 91 -1.67 23.71 -2.12
N MET A 92 -2.08 24.37 -1.03
CA MET A 92 -3.28 23.97 -0.27
C MET A 92 -4.58 24.02 -1.09
N GLU A 93 -4.65 24.85 -2.11
CA GLU A 93 -5.78 24.91 -3.06
C GLU A 93 -5.90 23.67 -3.95
N ASN A 94 -4.84 22.88 -4.05
CA ASN A 94 -4.81 21.61 -4.76
C ASN A 94 -5.15 20.41 -3.85
N VAL A 95 -5.58 20.67 -2.60
CA VAL A 95 -5.86 19.64 -1.59
C VAL A 95 -7.34 19.60 -1.27
N ILE A 96 -7.89 18.40 -1.22
CA ILE A 96 -9.23 18.08 -0.69
C ILE A 96 -9.06 17.17 0.52
N MET A 97 -9.58 17.59 1.67
CA MET A 97 -9.68 16.75 2.85
C MET A 97 -10.91 15.86 2.71
N GLY A 98 -10.71 14.55 2.81
CA GLY A 98 -11.78 13.55 2.75
C GLY A 98 -12.23 13.05 4.12
N GLY A 99 -12.83 11.86 4.11
CA GLY A 99 -13.19 11.14 5.32
C GLY A 99 -11.95 10.48 5.97
N GLN A 100 -12.16 9.34 6.61
CA GLN A 100 -11.10 8.69 7.41
C GLN A 100 -10.08 7.87 6.59
N SER A 101 -10.34 7.55 5.33
CA SER A 101 -9.60 6.55 4.56
C SER A 101 -9.36 6.98 3.13
N SER A 102 -8.10 6.94 2.68
CA SER A 102 -7.74 7.15 1.26
C SER A 102 -8.38 6.10 0.35
N LEU A 103 -8.57 4.86 0.84
CA LEU A 103 -9.28 3.83 0.08
C LEU A 103 -10.72 4.24 -0.27
N ALA A 104 -11.43 4.91 0.65
CA ALA A 104 -12.76 5.43 0.39
C ALA A 104 -12.75 6.54 -0.68
N LEU A 105 -11.75 7.44 -0.64
CA LEU A 105 -11.58 8.46 -1.67
C LEU A 105 -11.25 7.86 -3.05
N MET A 106 -10.37 6.85 -3.10
CA MET A 106 -10.05 6.14 -4.34
C MET A 106 -11.27 5.43 -4.92
N TYR A 107 -12.03 4.72 -4.09
CA TYR A 107 -13.31 4.10 -4.48
C TYR A 107 -14.28 5.15 -5.03
N ASP A 108 -14.42 6.27 -4.32
CA ASP A 108 -15.28 7.39 -4.72
C ASP A 108 -14.86 7.99 -6.08
N CYS A 109 -13.56 8.17 -6.30
CA CYS A 109 -13.06 8.69 -7.58
C CYS A 109 -13.34 7.72 -8.74
N VAL A 110 -13.18 6.40 -8.52
CA VAL A 110 -13.49 5.39 -9.55
C VAL A 110 -14.98 5.37 -9.87
N ILE A 111 -15.87 5.36 -8.87
CA ILE A 111 -17.32 5.35 -9.13
C ILE A 111 -17.78 6.66 -9.77
N LYS A 112 -17.23 7.81 -9.36
CA LYS A 112 -17.52 9.10 -10.01
C LYS A 112 -17.06 9.11 -11.46
N ALA A 113 -15.87 8.59 -11.75
CA ALA A 113 -15.38 8.47 -13.12
C ALA A 113 -16.29 7.58 -13.99
N LEU A 114 -16.78 6.46 -13.44
CA LEU A 114 -17.70 5.55 -14.13
C LEU A 114 -19.06 6.17 -14.40
N VAL A 115 -19.60 6.99 -13.48
CA VAL A 115 -20.98 7.50 -13.54
C VAL A 115 -21.06 8.95 -14.00
N LEU A 116 -20.12 9.80 -13.57
CA LEU A 116 -20.14 11.26 -13.77
C LEU A 116 -19.02 11.75 -14.70
N GLY A 117 -18.03 10.89 -14.99
CA GLY A 117 -16.84 11.24 -15.77
C GLY A 117 -15.75 11.92 -14.97
N VAL A 118 -14.65 12.23 -15.64
CA VAL A 118 -13.48 12.95 -15.11
C VAL A 118 -13.26 14.25 -15.89
N TYR A 119 -12.48 15.17 -15.34
CA TYR A 119 -12.12 16.40 -16.05
C TYR A 119 -11.41 16.08 -17.38
N GLY A 120 -11.78 16.76 -18.44
CA GLY A 120 -11.25 16.54 -19.80
C GLY A 120 -11.88 15.39 -20.58
N GLY A 121 -12.61 14.48 -19.92
CA GLY A 121 -13.30 13.38 -20.59
C GLY A 121 -14.63 13.83 -21.22
N GLU A 122 -14.93 13.30 -22.42
CA GLU A 122 -16.19 13.60 -23.11
C GLU A 122 -17.40 12.87 -22.49
N LYS A 123 -17.20 11.68 -21.97
CA LYS A 123 -18.24 10.78 -21.43
C LYS A 123 -17.75 10.10 -20.15
N PRO A 124 -18.66 9.73 -19.23
CA PRO A 124 -18.34 8.84 -18.13
C PRO A 124 -17.74 7.51 -18.63
N TRP A 125 -16.79 6.96 -17.87
CA TRP A 125 -16.15 5.69 -18.25
C TRP A 125 -17.16 4.55 -18.47
N GLY A 126 -18.21 4.47 -17.64
CA GLY A 126 -19.26 3.46 -17.79
C GLY A 126 -20.07 3.53 -19.10
N GLN A 127 -19.91 4.58 -19.89
CA GLN A 127 -20.55 4.74 -21.20
C GLN A 127 -19.59 4.48 -22.37
N GLN A 128 -18.35 4.07 -22.09
CA GLN A 128 -17.29 3.92 -23.10
C GLN A 128 -16.97 2.44 -23.44
N GLY A 129 -17.81 1.50 -23.01
CA GLY A 129 -17.58 0.07 -23.22
C GLY A 129 -16.63 -0.54 -22.21
N THR A 130 -15.70 -1.36 -22.67
CA THR A 130 -14.72 -2.00 -21.78
C THR A 130 -13.75 -0.99 -21.21
N ILE A 131 -13.57 -1.02 -19.88
CA ILE A 131 -12.61 -0.21 -19.13
C ILE A 131 -11.50 -1.10 -18.63
N ARG A 132 -10.26 -0.64 -18.76
CA ARG A 132 -9.06 -1.35 -18.32
C ARG A 132 -8.25 -0.51 -17.37
N PHE A 133 -7.72 -1.17 -16.32
CA PHE A 133 -6.73 -0.57 -15.42
C PHE A 133 -5.44 -1.38 -15.47
N LEU A 134 -4.32 -0.66 -15.48
CA LEU A 134 -3.01 -1.25 -15.26
C LEU A 134 -2.82 -1.47 -13.76
N CYS A 135 -2.37 -2.66 -13.42
CA CYS A 135 -2.26 -3.14 -12.05
C CYS A 135 -0.83 -3.63 -11.79
N PRO A 136 0.09 -2.74 -11.38
CA PRO A 136 1.41 -3.16 -10.93
C PRO A 136 1.30 -4.23 -9.85
N ALA A 137 1.92 -5.39 -10.09
CA ALA A 137 1.81 -6.56 -9.22
C ALA A 137 3.18 -7.26 -9.05
N PRO A 138 3.45 -7.83 -7.84
CA PRO A 138 2.54 -7.87 -6.70
C PRO A 138 2.20 -6.46 -6.19
N GLY A 139 0.94 -6.25 -5.76
CA GLY A 139 0.39 -4.93 -5.40
C GLY A 139 -0.65 -4.99 -4.27
N TYR A 140 -1.35 -3.87 -4.05
CA TYR A 140 -2.34 -3.77 -2.99
C TYR A 140 -3.69 -4.38 -3.40
N ASP A 141 -4.06 -5.46 -2.74
CA ASP A 141 -5.27 -6.25 -3.00
C ASP A 141 -6.59 -5.45 -3.02
N ARG A 142 -6.69 -4.35 -2.26
CA ARG A 142 -7.89 -3.51 -2.23
C ARG A 142 -8.08 -2.70 -3.52
N HIS A 143 -7.01 -2.26 -4.16
CA HIS A 143 -7.07 -1.63 -5.48
C HIS A 143 -7.67 -2.58 -6.53
N PHE A 144 -7.17 -3.81 -6.55
CA PHE A 144 -7.66 -4.85 -7.47
C PHE A 144 -9.12 -5.21 -7.19
N ARG A 145 -9.51 -5.23 -5.90
CA ARG A 145 -10.89 -5.49 -5.53
C ARG A 145 -11.86 -4.41 -6.00
N ILE A 146 -11.46 -3.13 -6.00
CA ILE A 146 -12.26 -2.04 -6.58
C ILE A 146 -12.50 -2.32 -8.06
N CYS A 147 -11.45 -2.62 -8.82
CA CYS A 147 -11.59 -2.94 -10.25
C CYS A 147 -12.54 -4.13 -10.48
N GLN A 148 -12.34 -5.21 -9.73
CA GLN A 148 -13.15 -6.42 -9.85
C GLN A 148 -14.63 -6.17 -9.55
N GLU A 149 -14.94 -5.37 -8.53
CA GLU A 149 -16.31 -5.05 -8.12
C GLU A 149 -17.04 -4.23 -9.18
N PHE A 150 -16.33 -3.35 -9.88
CA PHE A 150 -16.90 -2.50 -10.95
C PHE A 150 -16.75 -3.09 -12.35
N GLY A 151 -16.28 -4.32 -12.49
CA GLY A 151 -16.13 -4.96 -13.80
C GLY A 151 -15.05 -4.31 -14.67
N ILE A 152 -14.09 -3.62 -14.07
CA ILE A 152 -12.92 -3.06 -14.76
C ILE A 152 -11.94 -4.20 -15.03
N GLU A 153 -11.54 -4.40 -16.27
CA GLU A 153 -10.53 -5.38 -16.65
C GLU A 153 -9.16 -4.97 -16.12
N MET A 154 -8.45 -5.90 -15.50
CA MET A 154 -7.14 -5.64 -14.91
C MET A 154 -6.03 -6.23 -15.77
N ILE A 155 -5.06 -5.40 -16.11
CA ILE A 155 -3.84 -5.78 -16.83
C ILE A 155 -2.70 -5.83 -15.81
N ASN A 156 -2.09 -6.99 -15.64
CA ASN A 156 -0.96 -7.19 -14.75
C ASN A 156 0.29 -6.51 -15.33
N ILE A 157 0.93 -5.63 -14.57
CA ILE A 157 2.20 -4.98 -14.91
C ILE A 157 3.27 -5.46 -13.92
N PRO A 158 4.36 -6.07 -14.38
CA PRO A 158 5.44 -6.48 -13.49
C PRO A 158 6.05 -5.30 -12.73
N MET A 159 6.35 -5.54 -11.44
CA MET A 159 7.11 -4.59 -10.62
C MET A 159 8.60 -4.89 -10.68
N THR A 160 9.40 -3.84 -10.72
CA THR A 160 10.87 -3.85 -10.56
C THR A 160 11.25 -3.09 -9.29
N PRO A 161 12.51 -3.16 -8.81
CA PRO A 161 12.98 -2.34 -7.71
C PRO A 161 12.84 -0.82 -7.93
N GLU A 162 12.79 -0.37 -9.18
CA GLU A 162 12.66 1.04 -9.58
C GLU A 162 11.19 1.49 -9.73
N GLY A 163 10.24 0.58 -9.64
CA GLY A 163 8.81 0.81 -9.88
C GLY A 163 8.23 -0.18 -10.90
N PRO A 164 7.05 0.09 -11.48
CA PRO A 164 6.47 -0.77 -12.50
C PRO A 164 7.30 -0.75 -13.80
N ASP A 165 7.17 -1.79 -14.62
CA ASP A 165 7.73 -1.84 -15.97
C ASP A 165 7.13 -0.71 -16.83
N MET A 166 7.88 0.41 -16.93
CA MET A 166 7.42 1.62 -17.61
C MET A 166 7.39 1.48 -19.14
N GLU A 167 8.11 0.54 -19.71
CA GLU A 167 8.00 0.26 -21.15
C GLU A 167 6.63 -0.36 -21.45
N LEU A 168 6.23 -1.35 -20.66
CA LEU A 168 4.92 -1.98 -20.77
C LEU A 168 3.78 -1.02 -20.42
N VAL A 169 3.94 -0.20 -19.37
CA VAL A 169 2.98 0.86 -19.01
C VAL A 169 2.75 1.79 -20.20
N ARG A 170 3.83 2.31 -20.80
CA ARG A 170 3.75 3.21 -21.95
C ARG A 170 3.06 2.55 -23.13
N GLN A 171 3.42 1.30 -23.45
CA GLN A 171 2.81 0.56 -24.54
C GLN A 171 1.29 0.52 -24.41
N TYR A 172 0.76 0.16 -23.24
CA TYR A 172 -0.69 0.09 -23.04
C TYR A 172 -1.35 1.47 -23.02
N VAL A 173 -0.79 2.40 -22.26
CA VAL A 173 -1.39 3.73 -22.07
C VAL A 173 -1.45 4.52 -23.38
N GLU A 174 -0.41 4.44 -24.22
CA GLU A 174 -0.31 5.24 -25.45
C GLU A 174 -0.99 4.58 -26.67
N SER A 175 -1.38 3.28 -26.58
CA SER A 175 -2.01 2.57 -27.70
C SER A 175 -3.45 2.15 -27.49
N ASP A 176 -3.90 2.00 -26.24
CA ASP A 176 -5.23 1.47 -25.92
C ASP A 176 -6.12 2.51 -25.21
N PRO A 177 -7.11 3.11 -25.92
CA PRO A 177 -8.01 4.08 -25.31
C PRO A 177 -8.98 3.50 -24.27
N ALA A 178 -9.05 2.17 -24.12
CA ALA A 178 -9.79 1.52 -23.03
C ALA A 178 -9.03 1.56 -21.69
N VAL A 179 -7.72 1.81 -21.71
CA VAL A 179 -6.92 1.98 -20.49
C VAL A 179 -7.23 3.34 -19.88
N LYS A 180 -7.96 3.34 -18.77
CA LYS A 180 -8.43 4.54 -18.08
C LYS A 180 -7.68 4.85 -16.80
N GLY A 181 -6.95 3.91 -16.25
CA GLY A 181 -6.23 4.14 -15.01
C GLY A 181 -5.09 3.19 -14.76
N ILE A 182 -4.25 3.59 -13.82
CA ILE A 182 -3.19 2.79 -13.23
C ILE A 182 -3.16 3.00 -11.73
N TRP A 183 -2.99 1.91 -10.97
CA TRP A 183 -2.74 1.98 -9.54
C TRP A 183 -1.25 2.09 -9.25
N CYS A 184 -0.85 3.06 -8.43
CA CYS A 184 0.54 3.24 -8.01
C CYS A 184 0.62 3.33 -6.49
N VAL A 185 1.58 2.63 -5.88
CA VAL A 185 2.01 2.84 -4.48
C VAL A 185 3.49 3.22 -4.53
N PRO A 186 3.80 4.53 -4.70
CA PRO A 186 5.10 4.95 -5.21
C PRO A 186 6.22 4.93 -4.17
N LYS A 187 5.90 5.01 -2.87
CA LYS A 187 6.89 4.93 -1.80
C LYS A 187 6.56 3.75 -0.90
N TYR A 188 7.58 2.93 -0.62
CA TYR A 188 7.46 1.72 0.19
C TYR A 188 6.28 0.84 -0.23
N SER A 189 6.24 0.50 -1.52
CA SER A 189 5.14 -0.22 -2.18
C SER A 189 4.68 -1.45 -1.41
N ASN A 190 3.40 -1.73 -1.46
CA ASN A 190 2.78 -2.90 -0.84
C ASN A 190 2.65 -4.03 -1.89
N PRO A 191 3.38 -5.17 -1.78
CA PRO A 191 4.13 -5.61 -0.59
C PRO A 191 5.66 -5.41 -0.64
N GLN A 192 6.27 -4.97 -1.75
CA GLN A 192 7.72 -5.08 -1.94
C GLN A 192 8.54 -4.08 -1.12
N GLY A 193 7.94 -2.97 -0.69
CA GLY A 193 8.66 -1.91 0.00
C GLY A 193 9.59 -1.11 -0.91
N TYR A 194 9.39 -1.16 -2.22
CA TYR A 194 10.12 -0.37 -3.20
C TYR A 194 9.65 1.08 -3.23
N THR A 195 10.58 1.99 -3.50
CA THR A 195 10.29 3.39 -3.80
C THR A 195 10.60 3.66 -5.26
N TYR A 196 9.66 4.28 -5.99
CA TYR A 196 9.84 4.56 -7.41
C TYR A 196 11.03 5.50 -7.62
N SER A 197 11.88 5.17 -8.58
CA SER A 197 13.00 6.02 -8.96
C SER A 197 12.53 7.34 -9.59
N ALA A 198 13.38 8.34 -9.56
CA ALA A 198 13.09 9.62 -10.21
C ALA A 198 12.82 9.46 -11.72
N ASP A 199 13.50 8.51 -12.38
CA ASP A 199 13.26 8.22 -13.79
C ASP A 199 11.91 7.57 -14.03
N THR A 200 11.46 6.67 -13.15
CA THR A 200 10.11 6.12 -13.19
C THR A 200 9.05 7.21 -13.03
N VAL A 201 9.22 8.12 -12.07
CA VAL A 201 8.28 9.24 -11.87
C VAL A 201 8.24 10.16 -13.09
N ARG A 202 9.38 10.51 -13.67
CA ARG A 202 9.44 11.29 -14.94
C ARG A 202 8.80 10.55 -16.10
N ALA A 203 8.99 9.23 -16.18
CA ALA A 203 8.35 8.41 -17.21
C ALA A 203 6.82 8.43 -17.10
N PHE A 204 6.26 8.43 -15.88
CA PHE A 204 4.83 8.64 -15.67
C PHE A 204 4.36 10.03 -16.14
N ALA A 205 5.11 11.08 -15.79
CA ALA A 205 4.79 12.45 -16.18
C ALA A 205 4.82 12.65 -17.71
N ALA A 206 5.69 11.92 -18.41
CA ALA A 206 5.89 12.01 -19.85
C ALA A 206 4.91 11.15 -20.67
N LEU A 207 4.01 10.38 -20.06
CA LEU A 207 3.02 9.55 -20.77
C LEU A 207 2.12 10.41 -21.66
N LYS A 208 1.76 9.86 -22.83
CA LYS A 208 0.83 10.46 -23.81
C LYS A 208 -0.36 9.52 -23.99
N PRO A 209 -1.33 9.52 -23.07
CA PRO A 209 -2.41 8.57 -23.12
C PRO A 209 -3.23 8.65 -24.41
N ALA A 210 -3.59 7.48 -24.97
CA ALA A 210 -4.57 7.38 -26.05
C ALA A 210 -5.98 7.77 -25.60
N ALA A 211 -6.24 7.78 -24.29
CA ALA A 211 -7.48 8.21 -23.67
C ALA A 211 -7.29 9.57 -22.97
N ASP A 212 -8.00 10.62 -23.39
CA ASP A 212 -7.95 11.98 -22.79
C ASP A 212 -8.38 11.97 -21.30
N ASP A 213 -9.11 10.95 -20.90
CA ASP A 213 -9.66 10.76 -19.56
C ASP A 213 -8.88 9.74 -18.71
N PHE A 214 -7.66 9.37 -19.10
CA PHE A 214 -6.77 8.52 -18.32
C PHE A 214 -6.36 9.18 -17.00
N ARG A 215 -6.24 8.37 -15.91
CA ARG A 215 -5.83 8.85 -14.58
C ARG A 215 -4.80 7.94 -13.92
N ILE A 216 -3.83 8.55 -13.28
CA ILE A 216 -2.85 7.93 -12.39
C ILE A 216 -3.40 8.03 -10.96
N PHE A 217 -3.72 6.89 -10.35
CA PHE A 217 -4.10 6.79 -8.94
C PHE A 217 -2.84 6.56 -8.11
N TRP A 218 -2.31 7.67 -7.56
CA TRP A 218 -1.02 7.73 -6.86
C TRP A 218 -1.25 7.61 -5.36
N ASP A 219 -1.35 6.35 -4.85
CA ASP A 219 -1.59 6.06 -3.43
C ASP A 219 -0.30 6.19 -2.63
N ASN A 220 -0.01 7.39 -2.17
CA ASN A 220 1.18 7.74 -1.39
C ASN A 220 0.97 7.49 0.12
N ALA A 221 0.39 6.31 0.44
CA ALA A 221 0.02 5.91 1.80
C ALA A 221 1.21 5.84 2.76
N TYR A 222 2.43 5.71 2.25
CA TYR A 222 3.64 5.51 3.04
C TYR A 222 4.64 6.66 2.94
N ILE A 223 4.23 7.84 2.50
CA ILE A 223 5.12 9.00 2.28
C ILE A 223 6.04 9.33 3.47
N VAL A 224 5.58 9.08 4.71
CA VAL A 224 6.31 9.39 5.96
C VAL A 224 6.68 8.13 6.76
N HIS A 225 6.70 6.95 6.13
CA HIS A 225 6.84 5.68 6.84
C HIS A 225 8.23 5.05 6.71
N GLY A 226 9.28 5.84 6.51
CA GLY A 226 10.66 5.40 6.65
C GLY A 226 10.97 4.97 8.09
N PHE A 227 11.71 3.87 8.26
CA PHE A 227 12.16 3.40 9.58
C PHE A 227 13.68 3.15 9.65
N ARG A 228 14.41 3.41 8.57
CA ARG A 228 15.87 3.44 8.56
C ARG A 228 16.38 4.85 8.84
N GLU A 229 17.69 5.00 9.05
CA GLU A 229 18.32 6.31 9.25
C GLU A 229 18.20 7.21 8.02
N GLN A 230 18.36 6.62 6.85
CA GLN A 230 18.13 7.29 5.57
C GLN A 230 16.75 6.91 5.04
N ASP A 231 15.89 7.93 4.86
CA ASP A 231 14.59 7.78 4.21
C ASP A 231 14.78 7.74 2.70
N ASP A 232 13.95 6.96 2.00
CA ASP A 232 13.96 6.96 0.53
C ASP A 232 13.41 8.29 0.02
N GLU A 233 14.02 8.83 -1.02
CA GLU A 233 13.53 10.02 -1.70
C GLU A 233 12.58 9.62 -2.83
N LEU A 234 11.38 10.19 -2.82
CA LEU A 234 10.42 10.10 -3.92
C LEU A 234 10.30 11.45 -4.60
N LEU A 235 10.58 11.51 -5.91
CA LEU A 235 10.35 12.72 -6.70
C LEU A 235 8.86 13.09 -6.66
N ASN A 236 8.55 14.37 -6.45
CA ASN A 236 7.17 14.85 -6.48
C ASN A 236 6.59 14.68 -7.90
N ILE A 237 5.48 13.94 -8.01
CA ILE A 237 4.85 13.65 -9.30
C ILE A 237 4.31 14.90 -9.97
N PHE A 238 3.78 15.88 -9.21
CA PHE A 238 3.27 17.13 -9.79
C PHE A 238 4.39 18.00 -10.32
N ASP A 239 5.55 18.04 -9.65
CA ASP A 239 6.70 18.79 -10.16
C ASP A 239 7.21 18.17 -11.46
N ALA A 240 7.28 16.86 -11.55
CA ALA A 240 7.59 16.18 -12.79
C ALA A 240 6.54 16.45 -13.89
N CYS A 241 5.26 16.41 -13.56
CA CYS A 241 4.17 16.67 -14.52
C CYS A 241 4.16 18.10 -15.06
N LYS A 242 4.59 19.10 -14.29
CA LYS A 242 4.70 20.50 -14.77
C LYS A 242 5.61 20.64 -15.99
N GLU A 243 6.64 19.80 -16.10
CA GLU A 243 7.56 19.82 -17.25
C GLU A 243 6.87 19.37 -18.55
N TYR A 244 5.78 18.62 -18.45
CA TYR A 244 5.05 18.03 -19.57
C TYR A 244 3.61 18.59 -19.73
N GLY A 245 3.14 19.41 -18.78
CA GLY A 245 1.75 19.89 -18.75
C GLY A 245 0.74 18.77 -18.52
N SER A 246 1.09 17.79 -17.71
CA SER A 246 0.35 16.53 -17.51
C SER A 246 -0.24 16.37 -16.11
N GLU A 247 -0.30 17.45 -15.31
CA GLU A 247 -0.81 17.44 -13.93
C GLU A 247 -2.26 16.95 -13.82
N ASP A 248 -3.05 17.16 -14.87
CA ASP A 248 -4.45 16.71 -14.91
C ASP A 248 -4.61 15.17 -14.93
N MET A 249 -3.54 14.43 -15.21
CA MET A 249 -3.57 12.97 -15.14
C MET A 249 -3.52 12.42 -13.71
N VAL A 250 -3.09 13.23 -12.70
CA VAL A 250 -2.72 12.70 -11.39
C VAL A 250 -3.81 12.94 -10.35
N TYR A 251 -4.17 11.86 -9.63
CA TYR A 251 -4.88 11.88 -8.37
C TYR A 251 -3.97 11.27 -7.30
N GLU A 252 -3.41 12.10 -6.43
CA GLU A 252 -2.55 11.63 -5.34
C GLU A 252 -3.35 11.50 -4.05
N TYR A 253 -3.15 10.39 -3.36
CA TYR A 253 -3.88 10.06 -2.14
C TYR A 253 -2.93 9.84 -0.97
N MET A 254 -3.37 10.27 0.20
CA MET A 254 -2.72 10.03 1.47
C MET A 254 -3.78 9.82 2.56
N SER A 255 -3.42 9.19 3.67
CA SER A 255 -4.25 9.21 4.88
C SER A 255 -3.40 9.06 6.14
N THR A 256 -3.94 9.51 7.27
CA THR A 256 -3.31 9.31 8.58
C THR A 256 -3.65 7.96 9.21
N SER A 257 -4.25 7.02 8.46
CA SER A 257 -4.66 5.70 8.97
C SER A 257 -3.53 4.90 9.61
N LYS A 258 -2.29 5.12 9.17
CA LYS A 258 -1.09 4.48 9.74
C LYS A 258 -0.17 5.48 10.45
N VAL A 259 -0.57 6.73 10.53
CA VAL A 259 0.14 7.81 11.24
C VAL A 259 -0.44 7.96 12.65
N THR A 260 -1.78 8.07 12.77
CA THR A 260 -2.50 8.25 14.02
C THR A 260 -3.44 7.07 14.29
N PHE A 261 -4.75 7.24 14.07
CA PHE A 261 -5.75 6.21 14.29
C PHE A 261 -6.34 5.70 12.98
N SER A 262 -6.23 4.41 12.71
CA SER A 262 -6.82 3.81 11.51
C SER A 262 -8.35 3.94 11.45
N GLY A 263 -9.00 3.96 12.60
CA GLY A 263 -10.47 4.08 12.70
C GLY A 263 -10.98 5.52 12.77
N ALA A 264 -10.09 6.51 12.93
CA ALA A 264 -10.42 7.93 13.09
C ALA A 264 -9.36 8.84 12.45
N GLY A 265 -8.82 8.43 11.32
CA GLY A 265 -7.87 9.20 10.53
C GLY A 265 -8.54 10.30 9.72
N VAL A 266 -7.73 11.01 8.95
CA VAL A 266 -8.14 11.90 7.86
C VAL A 266 -7.50 11.44 6.56
N ALA A 267 -8.26 11.50 5.49
CA ALA A 267 -7.78 11.20 4.14
C ALA A 267 -7.60 12.47 3.33
N VAL A 268 -6.68 12.42 2.41
CA VAL A 268 -6.28 13.56 1.58
C VAL A 268 -6.27 13.12 0.13
N LEU A 269 -6.80 13.98 -0.74
CA LEU A 269 -6.67 13.90 -2.18
C LEU A 269 -5.99 15.17 -2.66
N ALA A 270 -4.84 15.03 -3.32
CA ALA A 270 -4.20 16.14 -4.03
C ALA A 270 -4.36 15.93 -5.54
N ALA A 271 -4.65 17.02 -6.26
CA ALA A 271 -4.83 17.00 -7.71
C ALA A 271 -4.54 18.39 -8.30
N SER A 272 -4.50 18.49 -9.64
CA SER A 272 -4.44 19.79 -10.30
C SER A 272 -5.63 20.68 -9.94
N ALA A 273 -5.48 21.99 -10.10
CA ALA A 273 -6.56 22.95 -9.84
C ALA A 273 -7.83 22.64 -10.67
N ASN A 274 -7.67 22.18 -11.90
CA ASN A 274 -8.78 21.75 -12.75
C ASN A 274 -9.53 20.54 -12.16
N ASN A 275 -8.79 19.52 -11.76
CA ASN A 275 -9.35 18.34 -11.15
C ASN A 275 -10.00 18.63 -9.80
N VAL A 276 -9.37 19.46 -8.94
CA VAL A 276 -9.95 19.87 -7.65
C VAL A 276 -11.30 20.55 -7.87
N LYS A 277 -11.38 21.54 -8.76
CA LYS A 277 -12.63 22.20 -9.09
C LYS A 277 -13.70 21.23 -9.61
N PHE A 278 -13.31 20.29 -10.46
CA PHE A 278 -14.22 19.31 -11.05
C PHE A 278 -14.73 18.32 -9.99
N LEU A 279 -13.83 17.79 -9.15
CA LEU A 279 -14.15 16.85 -8.08
C LEU A 279 -15.03 17.49 -6.99
N LEU A 280 -14.72 18.72 -6.56
CA LEU A 280 -15.55 19.42 -5.57
C LEU A 280 -16.98 19.62 -6.05
N ARG A 281 -17.20 19.91 -7.35
CA ARG A 281 -18.54 19.97 -7.93
C ARG A 281 -19.28 18.63 -7.80
N GLN A 282 -18.61 17.52 -8.05
CA GLN A 282 -19.20 16.18 -7.92
C GLN A 282 -19.42 15.80 -6.45
N MET A 283 -18.45 16.12 -5.59
CA MET A 283 -18.53 15.83 -4.14
C MET A 283 -19.63 16.64 -3.46
N GLY A 284 -19.89 17.87 -3.90
CA GLY A 284 -20.95 18.74 -3.37
C GLY A 284 -22.36 18.19 -3.52
N VAL A 285 -22.57 17.17 -4.39
CA VAL A 285 -23.83 16.42 -4.48
C VAL A 285 -23.90 15.31 -3.44
N GLN A 286 -22.74 14.80 -3.00
CA GLN A 286 -22.62 13.69 -2.06
C GLN A 286 -22.59 14.13 -0.60
N THR A 287 -21.90 15.24 -0.31
CA THR A 287 -21.69 15.74 1.05
C THR A 287 -21.55 17.28 1.05
N ILE A 288 -21.83 17.90 2.20
CA ILE A 288 -21.58 19.34 2.42
C ILE A 288 -20.16 19.58 3.00
N GLY A 289 -19.55 18.56 3.55
CA GLY A 289 -18.21 18.56 4.11
C GLY A 289 -17.96 17.35 4.99
N TYR A 290 -16.69 17.07 5.24
CA TYR A 290 -16.26 15.99 6.10
C TYR A 290 -16.04 16.47 7.55
N ASP A 291 -15.65 15.57 8.46
CA ASP A 291 -15.43 15.83 9.88
C ASP A 291 -14.28 16.84 10.11
N LYS A 292 -14.65 18.11 10.28
CA LYS A 292 -13.72 19.22 10.51
C LYS A 292 -13.12 19.22 11.92
N ILE A 293 -13.86 18.71 12.90
CA ILE A 293 -13.33 18.58 14.28
C ILE A 293 -12.13 17.62 14.26
N ASN A 294 -12.25 16.52 13.52
CA ASN A 294 -11.14 15.57 13.39
C ASN A 294 -9.96 16.17 12.58
N GLN A 295 -10.22 16.98 11.57
CA GLN A 295 -9.17 17.70 10.84
C GLN A 295 -8.39 18.63 11.78
N ILE A 296 -9.07 19.49 12.54
CA ILE A 296 -8.43 20.40 13.51
C ILE A 296 -7.66 19.62 14.58
N ARG A 297 -8.24 18.53 15.08
CA ARG A 297 -7.57 17.66 16.05
C ARG A 297 -6.24 17.14 15.53
N HIS A 298 -6.17 16.72 14.27
CA HIS A 298 -4.93 16.29 13.63
C HIS A 298 -3.93 17.44 13.49
N VAL A 299 -4.39 18.64 13.08
CA VAL A 299 -3.53 19.83 12.96
C VAL A 299 -2.92 20.18 14.33
N HIS A 300 -3.72 20.22 15.39
CA HIS A 300 -3.22 20.56 16.73
C HIS A 300 -2.23 19.51 17.25
N PHE A 301 -2.42 18.24 16.94
CA PHE A 301 -1.52 17.16 17.36
C PHE A 301 -0.22 17.12 16.55
N LEU A 302 -0.33 17.18 15.25
CA LEU A 302 0.80 17.06 14.32
C LEU A 302 1.54 18.37 14.12
N LYS A 303 0.84 19.52 14.26
CA LYS A 303 1.30 20.91 14.13
C LYS A 303 1.75 21.28 12.72
N ASP A 304 2.85 20.73 12.28
CA ASP A 304 3.51 20.99 11.00
C ASP A 304 4.25 19.75 10.49
N VAL A 305 4.94 19.87 9.37
CA VAL A 305 5.71 18.76 8.75
C VAL A 305 6.76 18.21 9.72
N GLU A 306 7.42 19.05 10.51
CA GLU A 306 8.42 18.60 11.48
C GLU A 306 7.77 17.85 12.66
N GLY A 307 6.59 18.27 13.09
CA GLY A 307 5.76 17.54 14.05
C GLY A 307 5.33 16.17 13.54
N VAL A 308 4.94 16.06 12.27
CA VAL A 308 4.67 14.77 11.62
C VAL A 308 5.92 13.89 11.64
N LYS A 309 7.09 14.40 11.22
CA LYS A 309 8.35 13.65 11.23
C LYS A 309 8.73 13.18 12.64
N ALA A 310 8.59 14.05 13.63
CA ALA A 310 8.88 13.72 15.02
C ALA A 310 7.96 12.61 15.56
N HIS A 311 6.68 12.64 15.19
CA HIS A 311 5.73 11.58 15.52
C HIS A 311 6.08 10.26 14.81
N MET A 312 6.36 10.32 13.51
CA MET A 312 6.71 9.14 12.72
C MET A 312 8.04 8.52 13.12
N LYS A 313 8.98 9.31 13.68
CA LYS A 313 10.20 8.75 14.29
C LYS A 313 9.88 7.79 15.42
N LYS A 314 8.89 8.09 16.27
CA LYS A 314 8.46 7.17 17.35
C LYS A 314 7.87 5.88 16.78
N GLN A 315 7.09 5.99 15.69
CA GLN A 315 6.56 4.85 14.96
C GLN A 315 7.69 3.99 14.37
N ALA A 316 8.68 4.62 13.75
CA ALA A 316 9.85 3.98 13.17
C ALA A 316 10.67 3.22 14.20
N ASP A 317 10.97 3.84 15.35
CA ASP A 317 11.73 3.22 16.45
C ASP A 317 11.02 1.98 17.01
N TYR A 318 9.68 1.96 16.98
CA TYR A 318 8.88 0.80 17.36
C TYR A 318 8.85 -0.30 16.28
N LEU A 319 8.76 0.05 15.01
CA LEU A 319 8.63 -0.91 13.89
C LEU A 319 9.97 -1.56 13.52
N ARG A 320 11.06 -0.81 13.54
CA ARG A 320 12.38 -1.28 13.08
C ARG A 320 12.79 -2.64 13.67
N PRO A 321 12.73 -2.86 15.01
CA PRO A 321 13.10 -4.15 15.59
C PRO A 321 12.26 -5.33 15.09
N LYS A 322 11.00 -5.10 14.74
CA LYS A 322 10.10 -6.14 14.18
C LYS A 322 10.55 -6.57 12.79
N PHE A 323 10.90 -5.60 11.95
CA PHE A 323 11.41 -5.87 10.59
C PHE A 323 12.79 -6.54 10.64
N ASP A 324 13.70 -6.04 11.48
CA ASP A 324 15.04 -6.60 11.64
C ASP A 324 14.98 -8.06 12.13
N TYR A 325 14.03 -8.35 13.02
CA TYR A 325 13.81 -9.73 13.46
C TYR A 325 13.36 -10.63 12.32
N VAL A 326 12.34 -10.21 11.54
CA VAL A 326 11.81 -11.03 10.43
C VAL A 326 12.88 -11.26 9.37
N LEU A 327 13.63 -10.24 8.97
CA LEU A 327 14.74 -10.38 8.02
C LEU A 327 15.80 -11.34 8.52
N THR A 328 16.21 -11.22 9.79
CA THR A 328 17.17 -12.14 10.42
C THR A 328 16.64 -13.57 10.46
N ALA A 329 15.34 -13.75 10.72
CA ALA A 329 14.73 -15.07 10.75
C ALA A 329 14.68 -15.73 9.35
N LEU A 330 14.39 -14.93 8.31
CA LEU A 330 14.44 -15.38 6.92
C LEU A 330 15.87 -15.78 6.51
N ASP A 331 16.85 -14.93 6.81
CA ASP A 331 18.26 -15.24 6.52
C ASP A 331 18.74 -16.52 7.17
N LYS A 332 18.46 -16.70 8.47
CA LYS A 332 18.85 -17.90 9.22
C LYS A 332 18.07 -19.12 8.81
N GLY A 333 16.76 -18.99 8.53
CA GLY A 333 15.89 -20.13 8.26
C GLY A 333 15.89 -20.58 6.81
N LEU A 334 16.17 -19.67 5.86
CA LEU A 334 16.04 -19.94 4.43
C LEU A 334 17.28 -19.58 3.59
N GLY A 335 18.17 -18.72 4.09
CA GLY A 335 19.25 -18.10 3.30
C GLY A 335 20.23 -19.10 2.67
N GLU A 336 20.51 -20.24 3.33
CA GLU A 336 21.44 -21.24 2.80
C GLU A 336 20.80 -22.22 1.77
N TYR A 337 19.46 -22.27 1.70
CA TYR A 337 18.77 -23.31 0.94
C TYR A 337 18.53 -22.97 -0.53
N GLY A 338 18.54 -21.66 -0.90
CA GLY A 338 18.30 -21.19 -2.26
C GLY A 338 16.88 -21.39 -2.76
N ILE A 339 15.91 -21.35 -1.85
CA ILE A 339 14.48 -21.65 -2.10
C ILE A 339 13.58 -20.42 -2.03
N GLY A 340 14.14 -19.24 -2.01
CA GLY A 340 13.39 -17.98 -2.03
C GLY A 340 14.29 -16.76 -1.93
N SER A 341 13.67 -15.61 -2.17
CA SER A 341 14.25 -14.29 -2.01
C SER A 341 13.24 -13.37 -1.33
N TRP A 342 13.71 -12.30 -0.69
CA TRP A 342 12.86 -11.36 0.00
C TRP A 342 13.41 -9.96 -0.08
N THR A 343 12.49 -9.00 0.01
CA THR A 343 12.86 -7.57 0.02
C THR A 343 13.37 -7.18 1.41
N ASN A 344 14.29 -6.20 1.43
CA ASN A 344 14.75 -5.52 2.64
C ASN A 344 14.37 -4.03 2.57
N PRO A 345 13.14 -3.66 2.95
CA PRO A 345 12.63 -2.32 2.76
C PRO A 345 13.23 -1.32 3.77
N ASN A 346 13.34 -0.05 3.35
CA ASN A 346 13.71 1.06 4.24
C ASN A 346 12.52 1.66 4.98
N GLY A 347 11.30 1.24 4.64
CA GLY A 347 10.06 1.75 5.23
C GLY A 347 8.84 0.90 4.88
N GLY A 348 7.66 1.41 5.20
CA GLY A 348 6.41 0.74 4.92
C GLY A 348 6.00 -0.30 5.97
N TYR A 349 5.16 -1.25 5.58
CA TYR A 349 4.48 -2.17 6.50
C TYR A 349 4.68 -3.66 6.16
N PHE A 350 5.44 -3.96 5.09
CA PHE A 350 5.52 -5.29 4.53
C PHE A 350 6.93 -5.68 4.10
N ILE A 351 7.14 -7.00 4.06
CA ILE A 351 8.25 -7.65 3.36
C ILE A 351 7.62 -8.56 2.31
N SER A 352 8.07 -8.48 1.06
CA SER A 352 7.68 -9.39 0.00
C SER A 352 8.64 -10.57 -0.03
N PHE A 353 8.09 -11.76 -0.01
CA PHE A 353 8.84 -13.01 -0.13
C PHE A 353 8.42 -13.72 -1.41
N ASP A 354 9.38 -14.12 -2.24
CA ASP A 354 9.17 -14.97 -3.41
C ASP A 354 9.84 -16.31 -3.16
N GLY A 355 9.03 -17.38 -3.11
CA GLY A 355 9.51 -18.75 -3.05
C GLY A 355 9.87 -19.30 -4.44
N LEU A 356 10.13 -20.62 -4.52
CA LEU A 356 10.16 -21.29 -5.82
C LEU A 356 8.78 -21.26 -6.48
N PRO A 357 8.68 -21.23 -7.83
CA PRO A 357 7.38 -21.32 -8.50
C PRO A 357 6.57 -22.52 -8.04
N GLY A 358 5.28 -22.31 -7.76
CA GLY A 358 4.35 -23.33 -7.28
C GLY A 358 4.36 -23.57 -5.77
N THR A 359 5.11 -22.80 -4.97
CA THR A 359 5.25 -23.07 -3.52
C THR A 359 4.39 -22.19 -2.62
N ALA A 360 3.90 -21.02 -3.08
CA ALA A 360 3.27 -20.05 -2.19
C ALA A 360 1.96 -20.58 -1.56
N ARG A 361 1.05 -21.13 -2.35
CA ARG A 361 -0.21 -21.70 -1.81
C ARG A 361 0.03 -22.82 -0.84
N ARG A 362 1.00 -23.70 -1.17
CA ARG A 362 1.35 -24.82 -0.29
C ARG A 362 1.95 -24.34 1.03
N CYS A 363 2.89 -23.39 0.99
CA CYS A 363 3.48 -22.80 2.18
C CYS A 363 2.43 -22.12 3.07
N VAL A 364 1.59 -21.25 2.50
CA VAL A 364 0.54 -20.55 3.24
C VAL A 364 -0.50 -21.52 3.83
N GLY A 365 -0.84 -22.59 3.09
CA GLY A 365 -1.73 -23.66 3.58
C GLY A 365 -1.14 -24.39 4.79
N LEU A 366 0.11 -24.82 4.72
CA LEU A 366 0.82 -25.44 5.84
C LEU A 366 0.90 -24.51 7.07
N CYS A 367 1.22 -23.24 6.86
CA CYS A 367 1.22 -22.24 7.94
C CYS A 367 -0.15 -22.15 8.61
N ALA A 368 -1.24 -22.07 7.84
CA ALA A 368 -2.59 -21.98 8.36
C ALA A 368 -2.98 -23.21 9.17
N ASP A 369 -2.64 -24.41 8.69
CA ASP A 369 -2.90 -25.67 9.40
C ASP A 369 -2.09 -25.77 10.71
N ALA A 370 -0.91 -25.16 10.76
CA ALA A 370 -0.09 -25.03 11.97
C ALA A 370 -0.51 -23.87 12.88
N GLY A 371 -1.60 -23.15 12.55
CA GLY A 371 -2.14 -22.06 13.36
C GLY A 371 -1.50 -20.70 13.14
N VAL A 372 -0.80 -20.48 12.02
CA VAL A 372 -0.22 -19.20 11.63
C VAL A 372 -0.87 -18.69 10.35
N LYS A 373 -1.66 -17.62 10.45
CA LYS A 373 -2.40 -17.04 9.33
C LYS A 373 -1.57 -16.01 8.59
N PHE A 374 -1.35 -16.23 7.30
CA PHE A 374 -0.83 -15.23 6.34
C PHE A 374 -1.94 -14.67 5.45
N THR A 375 -1.64 -13.62 4.68
CA THR A 375 -2.49 -13.22 3.55
C THR A 375 -2.52 -14.38 2.54
N GLY A 376 -3.70 -14.67 1.97
CA GLY A 376 -3.83 -15.75 1.00
C GLY A 376 -2.86 -15.58 -0.19
N ALA A 377 -2.23 -16.65 -0.61
CA ALA A 377 -1.37 -16.64 -1.79
C ALA A 377 -2.16 -16.17 -3.02
N GLY A 378 -1.53 -15.33 -3.84
CA GLY A 378 -2.16 -14.69 -5.00
C GLY A 378 -2.93 -13.39 -4.69
N ALA A 379 -3.25 -13.07 -3.43
CA ALA A 379 -4.00 -11.86 -3.09
C ALA A 379 -3.32 -10.56 -3.54
N THR A 380 -2.01 -10.57 -3.71
CA THR A 380 -1.20 -9.44 -4.20
C THR A 380 -1.22 -9.27 -5.73
N PHE A 381 -2.05 -10.05 -6.41
CA PHE A 381 -2.20 -10.02 -7.88
C PHE A 381 -3.65 -9.78 -8.29
N PRO A 382 -3.89 -9.22 -9.49
CA PRO A 382 -5.21 -9.15 -10.10
C PRO A 382 -5.94 -10.48 -10.06
N TYR A 383 -7.23 -10.44 -9.76
CA TYR A 383 -8.11 -11.63 -9.66
C TYR A 383 -7.69 -12.66 -8.60
N GLY A 384 -6.72 -12.32 -7.74
CA GLY A 384 -6.20 -13.25 -6.73
C GLY A 384 -5.31 -14.37 -7.31
N VAL A 385 -4.74 -14.16 -8.49
CA VAL A 385 -3.95 -15.16 -9.20
C VAL A 385 -2.52 -14.67 -9.41
N ASP A 386 -1.58 -15.22 -8.64
CA ASP A 386 -0.15 -15.12 -8.92
C ASP A 386 0.19 -16.14 -10.03
N PRO A 387 0.66 -15.69 -11.20
CA PRO A 387 0.94 -16.60 -12.32
C PRO A 387 1.99 -17.67 -12.01
N GLU A 388 2.92 -17.37 -11.13
CA GLU A 388 4.01 -18.29 -10.75
C GLU A 388 3.76 -18.97 -9.40
N ASP A 389 2.70 -18.59 -8.67
CA ASP A 389 2.39 -19.10 -7.32
C ASP A 389 3.61 -19.08 -6.38
N LYS A 390 4.32 -17.94 -6.32
CA LYS A 390 5.56 -17.78 -5.55
C LYS A 390 5.54 -16.68 -4.51
N ASN A 391 4.67 -15.66 -4.67
CA ASN A 391 4.69 -14.47 -3.84
C ASN A 391 3.90 -14.64 -2.54
N ILE A 392 4.50 -14.26 -1.44
CA ILE A 392 3.89 -14.24 -0.10
C ILE A 392 4.18 -12.89 0.55
N ARG A 393 3.12 -12.19 0.98
CA ARG A 393 3.23 -10.96 1.75
C ARG A 393 3.38 -11.23 3.23
N ILE A 394 4.48 -10.78 3.82
CA ILE A 394 4.75 -10.85 5.27
C ILE A 394 4.46 -9.49 5.89
N ALA A 395 3.67 -9.44 6.98
CA ALA A 395 3.26 -8.21 7.66
C ALA A 395 3.79 -8.15 9.10
N PRO A 396 5.01 -7.62 9.35
CA PRO A 396 5.62 -7.58 10.68
C PRO A 396 4.96 -6.59 11.64
N SER A 397 4.19 -5.61 11.14
CA SER A 397 3.77 -4.43 11.92
C SER A 397 2.81 -4.77 13.07
N PHE A 398 1.84 -5.65 12.86
CA PHE A 398 0.77 -5.94 13.84
C PHE A 398 1.17 -6.93 14.94
N PRO A 399 1.83 -8.09 14.67
CA PRO A 399 2.15 -9.05 15.71
C PRO A 399 3.12 -8.51 16.74
N SER A 400 3.06 -9.03 17.98
CA SER A 400 4.11 -8.80 18.98
C SER A 400 5.43 -9.44 18.54
N ILE A 401 6.54 -9.03 19.15
CA ILE A 401 7.85 -9.68 18.90
C ILE A 401 7.80 -11.18 19.23
N SER A 402 7.09 -11.58 20.29
CA SER A 402 6.91 -12.99 20.64
C SER A 402 6.11 -13.76 19.56
N ASP A 403 5.06 -13.14 19.02
CA ASP A 403 4.25 -13.75 17.94
C ASP A 403 5.05 -13.84 16.64
N LEU A 404 5.92 -12.87 16.35
CA LEU A 404 6.84 -12.93 15.22
C LEU A 404 7.80 -14.10 15.34
N HIS A 405 8.32 -14.40 16.55
CA HIS A 405 9.19 -15.56 16.77
C HIS A 405 8.48 -16.87 16.34
N GLY A 406 7.31 -17.12 16.90
CA GLY A 406 6.53 -18.32 16.56
C GLY A 406 6.10 -18.36 15.09
N SER A 407 5.72 -17.22 14.52
CA SER A 407 5.27 -17.15 13.13
C SER A 407 6.39 -17.43 12.14
N MET A 408 7.57 -16.87 12.35
CA MET A 408 8.71 -17.06 11.43
C MET A 408 9.35 -18.42 11.54
N GLU A 409 9.35 -19.05 12.74
CA GLU A 409 9.72 -20.46 12.91
C GLU A 409 8.85 -21.36 12.01
N VAL A 410 7.52 -21.19 12.10
CA VAL A 410 6.57 -21.96 11.29
C VAL A 410 6.72 -21.65 9.81
N PHE A 411 6.83 -20.38 9.44
CA PHE A 411 6.97 -19.95 8.04
C PHE A 411 8.18 -20.59 7.37
N CYS A 412 9.36 -20.49 7.99
CA CYS A 412 10.58 -21.07 7.42
C CYS A 412 10.49 -22.59 7.28
N LEU A 413 9.91 -23.29 8.27
CA LEU A 413 9.67 -24.72 8.20
C LEU A 413 8.73 -25.08 7.05
N CYS A 414 7.59 -24.39 6.92
CA CYS A 414 6.60 -24.64 5.88
C CYS A 414 7.14 -24.35 4.47
N GLN A 415 7.93 -23.27 4.31
CA GLN A 415 8.56 -22.94 3.03
C GLN A 415 9.59 -23.99 2.60
N ARG A 416 10.38 -24.53 3.53
CA ARG A 416 11.32 -25.62 3.25
C ARG A 416 10.59 -26.89 2.81
N ILE A 417 9.48 -27.25 3.47
CA ILE A 417 8.64 -28.38 3.09
C ILE A 417 8.08 -28.18 1.67
N ALA A 418 7.43 -27.04 1.40
CA ALA A 418 6.85 -26.74 0.10
C ALA A 418 7.89 -26.76 -1.03
N ALA A 419 9.09 -26.23 -0.77
CA ALA A 419 10.19 -26.24 -1.73
C ALA A 419 10.69 -27.66 -2.03
N LEU A 420 10.91 -28.50 -1.01
CA LEU A 420 11.34 -29.89 -1.21
C LEU A 420 10.28 -30.72 -1.94
N GLU A 421 8.99 -30.58 -1.59
CA GLU A 421 7.90 -31.25 -2.31
C GLU A 421 7.94 -30.90 -3.81
N THR A 422 8.16 -29.62 -4.14
CA THR A 422 8.25 -29.14 -5.52
C THR A 422 9.50 -29.69 -6.23
N LEU A 423 10.68 -29.65 -5.59
CA LEU A 423 11.94 -30.13 -6.19
C LEU A 423 11.96 -31.64 -6.41
N ILE A 424 11.35 -32.43 -5.50
CA ILE A 424 11.24 -33.89 -5.63
C ILE A 424 10.31 -34.26 -6.80
N ALA A 425 9.26 -33.44 -7.04
CA ALA A 425 8.28 -33.69 -8.10
C ALA A 425 8.81 -33.37 -9.52
N GLN A 426 9.83 -32.52 -9.65
CA GLN A 426 10.55 -32.24 -10.89
C GLN A 426 11.48 -33.39 -11.27
#